data_fda20c3c76ddbb75c1c91104a44962a1
#
_entry.id   fda20c3c76ddbb75c1c91104a44962a1
#
_cell.length_a   1.000
_cell.length_b   1.000
_cell.length_c   1.000
_cell.angle_alpha   90.00
_cell.angle_beta   90.00
_cell.angle_gamma   90.00
#
_symmetry.space_group_name_H-M   'P 1'
#
loop_
_entity.id
_entity.type
_entity.pdbx_description
1 polymer ?
#
loop_
_entity_poly.entity_id
_entity_poly.type
_entity_poly.pdbx_seq_one_letter_code
_entity_poly.pdbx_strand_id
1 'polypeptide(L)'
;MKNKNITRVITFDSNDNVVNDFIIHDNEEIQIVKKNRQLTDEQKRIVELKKEKENWNKELGGFVTMYYIKNELLFSSLELDLANISRIIYLATYMDYNSSKSNLLIKHGKNNKIEPLNRKDIGQLLNIKDRTLDMFLKNVKENNLLFEEKKMYYINPEYFAKGDVKFNPSEYTRLYINTVRDLYERTSPRQHKQLSYIFQLVPKLHYETNILCHNPYETDLSQVKKMNLKDIAGWLNVNTDDNKNTTRLKKDLLKYYLMRNGEKHYALKYVIVQSSTSTIDYFVVNPEIVWAGNNIEQVKEIVQLQFFQDETSK
;
A
#
# COMPACT_ATOMS: atom_id res chain seq x y z
N MET A 1 -53.98 -40.06 -30.04
CA MET A 1 -53.43 -39.58 -28.76
C MET A 1 -52.23 -38.67 -29.09
N LYS A 2 -52.33 -37.35 -28.81
CA LYS A 2 -51.22 -36.41 -28.99
C LYS A 2 -50.26 -36.65 -27.84
N ASN A 3 -49.01 -37.00 -28.14
CA ASN A 3 -47.94 -37.03 -27.14
C ASN A 3 -47.79 -35.63 -26.55
N LYS A 4 -48.11 -35.46 -25.28
CA LYS A 4 -47.81 -34.23 -24.54
C LYS A 4 -46.29 -34.21 -24.30
N ASN A 5 -45.59 -33.28 -24.93
CA ASN A 5 -44.19 -33.06 -24.60
C ASN A 5 -44.12 -32.47 -23.19
N ILE A 6 -43.46 -33.16 -22.29
CA ILE A 6 -43.20 -32.74 -20.92
C ILE A 6 -41.71 -32.37 -20.87
N THR A 7 -41.41 -31.09 -20.53
CA THR A 7 -40.05 -30.63 -20.36
C THR A 7 -39.74 -30.50 -18.86
N ARG A 8 -38.74 -31.24 -18.38
CA ARG A 8 -38.24 -31.10 -17.01
C ARG A 8 -37.09 -30.12 -17.00
N VAL A 9 -37.15 -29.15 -16.11
CA VAL A 9 -36.10 -28.14 -15.92
C VAL A 9 -35.51 -28.28 -14.53
N ILE A 10 -34.18 -28.50 -14.48
CA ILE A 10 -33.41 -28.60 -13.25
C ILE A 10 -32.39 -27.48 -13.25
N THR A 11 -32.35 -26.69 -12.18
CA THR A 11 -31.30 -25.64 -11.98
C THR A 11 -30.43 -26.03 -10.80
N PHE A 12 -29.12 -25.77 -10.97
CA PHE A 12 -28.11 -26.07 -9.99
C PHE A 12 -27.48 -24.75 -9.44
N ASP A 13 -27.00 -24.81 -8.21
CA ASP A 13 -26.15 -23.73 -7.66
C ASP A 13 -24.67 -23.91 -8.09
N SER A 14 -23.81 -23.04 -7.61
CA SER A 14 -22.35 -23.08 -7.87
C SER A 14 -21.65 -24.31 -7.27
N ASN A 15 -22.33 -25.10 -6.45
CA ASN A 15 -21.82 -26.30 -5.77
C ASN A 15 -22.51 -27.59 -6.29
N ASP A 16 -23.14 -27.49 -7.47
CA ASP A 16 -23.88 -28.58 -8.11
C ASP A 16 -25.08 -29.14 -7.31
N ASN A 17 -25.60 -28.37 -6.34
CA ASN A 17 -26.84 -28.76 -5.67
C ASN A 17 -28.06 -28.33 -6.48
N VAL A 18 -29.08 -29.19 -6.53
CA VAL A 18 -30.34 -28.87 -7.20
C VAL A 18 -31.05 -27.75 -6.41
N VAL A 19 -31.26 -26.62 -7.06
CA VAL A 19 -31.97 -25.45 -6.48
C VAL A 19 -33.45 -25.50 -6.84
N ASN A 20 -33.78 -25.90 -8.08
CA ASN A 20 -35.15 -26.04 -8.54
C ASN A 20 -35.27 -27.29 -9.43
N ASP A 21 -36.39 -28.00 -9.32
CA ASP A 21 -36.75 -29.10 -10.17
C ASP A 21 -38.26 -29.00 -10.45
N PHE A 22 -38.64 -28.72 -11.67
CA PHE A 22 -40.06 -28.56 -12.05
C PHE A 22 -40.32 -29.03 -13.48
N ILE A 23 -41.57 -29.38 -13.71
CA ILE A 23 -42.07 -29.90 -15.00
C ILE A 23 -42.87 -28.79 -15.65
N ILE A 24 -42.63 -28.57 -16.96
CA ILE A 24 -43.33 -27.60 -17.78
C ILE A 24 -44.22 -28.36 -18.74
N HIS A 25 -45.49 -27.99 -18.81
CA HIS A 25 -46.46 -28.52 -19.75
C HIS A 25 -46.56 -27.67 -21.01
N ASP A 26 -47.00 -28.23 -22.13
CA ASP A 26 -47.02 -27.64 -23.47
C ASP A 26 -47.67 -26.23 -23.61
N ASN A 27 -48.38 -25.77 -22.60
CA ASN A 27 -49.06 -24.43 -22.60
C ASN A 27 -48.49 -23.46 -21.55
N GLU A 28 -47.34 -23.79 -20.95
CA GLU A 28 -46.70 -22.98 -19.91
C GLU A 28 -45.44 -22.33 -20.46
N GLU A 29 -45.32 -21.00 -20.31
CA GLU A 29 -44.09 -20.26 -20.62
C GLU A 29 -43.27 -20.05 -19.35
N ILE A 30 -41.97 -20.35 -19.42
CA ILE A 30 -41.04 -19.98 -18.34
C ILE A 30 -40.81 -18.48 -18.42
N GLN A 31 -41.47 -17.73 -17.57
CA GLN A 31 -41.05 -16.38 -17.29
C GLN A 31 -39.93 -16.41 -16.25
N ILE A 32 -38.67 -16.21 -16.70
CA ILE A 32 -37.56 -15.94 -15.79
C ILE A 32 -37.77 -14.54 -15.20
N VAL A 33 -38.57 -14.45 -14.18
CA VAL A 33 -38.70 -13.25 -13.37
C VAL A 33 -37.38 -13.13 -12.61
N LYS A 34 -36.47 -12.28 -13.09
CA LYS A 34 -35.37 -11.81 -12.24
C LYS A 34 -36.01 -11.13 -11.04
N LYS A 35 -36.23 -11.89 -9.96
CA LYS A 35 -36.53 -11.28 -8.67
C LYS A 35 -35.35 -10.36 -8.39
N ASN A 36 -35.57 -9.06 -8.49
CA ASN A 36 -34.64 -8.09 -7.90
C ASN A 36 -34.58 -8.42 -6.42
N ARG A 37 -33.57 -9.23 -6.03
CA ARG A 37 -33.30 -9.48 -4.61
C ARG A 37 -32.97 -8.10 -4.03
N GLN A 38 -33.91 -7.54 -3.28
CA GLN A 38 -33.60 -6.39 -2.47
C GLN A 38 -32.51 -6.83 -1.51
N LEU A 39 -31.37 -6.15 -1.60
CA LEU A 39 -30.26 -6.38 -0.69
C LEU A 39 -30.72 -6.11 0.73
N THR A 40 -30.33 -6.94 1.67
CA THR A 40 -30.51 -6.66 3.11
C THR A 40 -29.73 -5.39 3.47
N ASP A 41 -30.07 -4.75 4.58
CA ASP A 41 -29.36 -3.54 5.00
C ASP A 41 -27.89 -3.81 5.28
N GLU A 42 -27.57 -4.98 5.81
CA GLU A 42 -26.18 -5.44 5.97
C GLU A 42 -25.46 -5.60 4.62
N GLN A 43 -26.10 -6.20 3.63
CA GLN A 43 -25.53 -6.32 2.27
C GLN A 43 -25.34 -4.95 1.61
N LYS A 44 -26.26 -4.00 1.79
CA LYS A 44 -26.11 -2.62 1.32
C LYS A 44 -24.88 -1.96 1.96
N ARG A 45 -24.73 -2.08 3.30
CA ARG A 45 -23.57 -1.55 4.03
C ARG A 45 -22.26 -2.13 3.51
N ILE A 46 -22.17 -3.44 3.29
CA ILE A 46 -20.97 -4.09 2.72
C ILE A 46 -20.64 -3.51 1.33
N VAL A 47 -21.66 -3.32 0.48
CA VAL A 47 -21.48 -2.73 -0.86
C VAL A 47 -20.97 -1.29 -0.75
N GLU A 48 -21.52 -0.49 0.17
CA GLU A 48 -21.09 0.89 0.41
C GLU A 48 -19.62 0.94 0.89
N LEU A 49 -19.26 0.16 1.89
CA LEU A 49 -17.88 0.08 2.39
C LEU A 49 -16.88 -0.34 1.30
N LYS A 50 -17.28 -1.30 0.45
CA LYS A 50 -16.47 -1.70 -0.70
C LYS A 50 -16.28 -0.55 -1.68
N LYS A 51 -17.35 0.17 -2.01
CA LYS A 51 -17.30 1.34 -2.89
C LYS A 51 -16.44 2.47 -2.30
N GLU A 52 -16.55 2.72 -0.99
CA GLU A 52 -15.72 3.71 -0.31
C GLU A 52 -14.24 3.34 -0.36
N LYS A 53 -13.89 2.07 -0.15
CA LYS A 53 -12.52 1.58 -0.28
C LYS A 53 -11.99 1.70 -1.71
N GLU A 54 -12.82 1.41 -2.71
CA GLU A 54 -12.46 1.59 -4.11
C GLU A 54 -12.22 3.08 -4.44
N ASN A 55 -13.07 3.98 -3.94
CA ASN A 55 -12.89 5.42 -4.09
C ASN A 55 -11.61 5.91 -3.41
N TRP A 56 -11.36 5.49 -2.18
CA TRP A 56 -10.10 5.77 -1.46
C TRP A 56 -8.87 5.38 -2.27
N ASN A 57 -8.84 4.14 -2.76
CA ASN A 57 -7.74 3.66 -3.59
C ASN A 57 -7.59 4.51 -4.87
N LYS A 58 -8.70 4.87 -5.52
CA LYS A 58 -8.72 5.67 -6.75
C LYS A 58 -8.21 7.09 -6.53
N GLU A 59 -8.63 7.74 -5.45
CA GLU A 59 -8.18 9.10 -5.07
C GLU A 59 -6.66 9.13 -4.83
N LEU A 60 -6.11 8.06 -4.26
CA LEU A 60 -4.68 7.91 -4.00
C LEU A 60 -3.89 7.39 -5.22
N GLY A 61 -4.53 7.28 -6.40
CA GLY A 61 -3.90 6.87 -7.65
C GLY A 61 -3.69 5.35 -7.79
N GLY A 62 -4.41 4.55 -6.99
CA GLY A 62 -4.16 3.13 -6.85
C GLY A 62 -2.96 2.86 -5.92
N PHE A 63 -2.48 1.63 -5.91
CA PHE A 63 -1.40 1.21 -5.03
C PHE A 63 -0.45 0.21 -5.69
N VAL A 64 0.72 0.11 -5.09
CA VAL A 64 1.69 -0.95 -5.29
C VAL A 64 1.68 -1.83 -4.04
N THR A 65 1.65 -3.12 -4.23
CA THR A 65 1.80 -4.09 -3.15
C THR A 65 3.27 -4.22 -2.78
N MET A 66 3.59 -4.13 -1.49
CA MET A 66 4.92 -4.35 -0.93
C MET A 66 4.85 -5.53 0.04
N TYR A 67 5.69 -6.55 -0.16
CA TYR A 67 5.70 -7.76 0.67
C TYR A 67 6.56 -7.55 1.92
N TYR A 68 5.99 -7.80 3.12
CA TYR A 68 6.64 -7.53 4.40
C TYR A 68 7.92 -8.32 4.61
N ILE A 69 7.87 -9.64 4.54
CA ILE A 69 8.99 -10.53 4.90
C ILE A 69 10.22 -10.23 4.06
N LYS A 70 10.05 -10.13 2.74
CA LYS A 70 11.17 -9.87 1.82
C LYS A 70 11.78 -8.48 2.03
N ASN A 71 10.93 -7.47 2.23
CA ASN A 71 11.40 -6.12 2.45
C ASN A 71 11.99 -5.92 3.86
N GLU A 72 11.51 -6.62 4.89
CA GLU A 72 12.13 -6.62 6.21
C GLU A 72 13.56 -7.19 6.15
N LEU A 73 13.75 -8.32 5.49
CA LEU A 73 15.07 -8.91 5.27
C LEU A 73 15.99 -7.98 4.47
N LEU A 74 15.48 -7.37 3.39
CA LEU A 74 16.23 -6.42 2.58
C LEU A 74 16.69 -5.21 3.39
N PHE A 75 15.79 -4.61 4.17
CA PHE A 75 16.10 -3.40 4.93
C PHE A 75 17.05 -3.68 6.11
N SER A 76 17.07 -4.90 6.63
CA SER A 76 17.98 -5.32 7.70
C SER A 76 19.36 -5.76 7.22
N SER A 77 19.51 -6.13 5.95
CA SER A 77 20.78 -6.65 5.40
C SER A 77 21.88 -5.60 5.26
N LEU A 78 21.54 -4.30 5.29
CA LEU A 78 22.46 -3.16 5.14
C LEU A 78 23.26 -3.11 3.81
N GLU A 79 23.04 -4.02 2.90
CA GLU A 79 23.73 -4.06 1.59
C GLU A 79 23.17 -3.02 0.62
N LEU A 80 21.93 -2.64 0.82
CA LEU A 80 21.25 -1.62 0.01
C LEU A 80 21.54 -0.22 0.55
N ASP A 81 22.07 0.67 -0.29
CA ASP A 81 22.19 2.09 0.06
C ASP A 81 20.81 2.66 0.46
N LEU A 82 20.75 3.28 1.62
CA LEU A 82 19.48 3.80 2.18
C LEU A 82 18.75 4.77 1.23
N ALA A 83 19.50 5.61 0.49
CA ALA A 83 18.87 6.48 -0.51
C ALA A 83 18.25 5.68 -1.66
N ASN A 84 18.74 4.48 -1.94
CA ASN A 84 18.21 3.63 -2.99
C ASN A 84 16.88 2.96 -2.61
N ILE A 85 16.59 2.82 -1.30
CA ILE A 85 15.28 2.33 -0.82
C ILE A 85 14.17 3.26 -1.30
N SER A 86 14.28 4.56 -1.06
CA SER A 86 13.26 5.51 -1.52
C SER A 86 13.16 5.59 -3.05
N ARG A 87 14.29 5.46 -3.75
CA ARG A 87 14.36 5.46 -5.22
C ARG A 87 13.66 4.24 -5.82
N ILE A 88 13.92 3.03 -5.30
CA ILE A 88 13.30 1.82 -5.82
C ILE A 88 11.79 1.78 -5.53
N ILE A 89 11.36 2.23 -4.35
CA ILE A 89 9.95 2.34 -3.99
C ILE A 89 9.22 3.34 -4.90
N TYR A 90 9.85 4.49 -5.19
CA TYR A 90 9.30 5.44 -6.14
C TYR A 90 9.19 4.83 -7.55
N LEU A 91 10.22 4.14 -8.05
CA LEU A 91 10.16 3.45 -9.33
C LEU A 91 9.10 2.34 -9.36
N ALA A 92 8.85 1.65 -8.26
CA ALA A 92 7.79 0.65 -8.20
C ALA A 92 6.40 1.23 -8.52
N THR A 93 6.18 2.53 -8.28
CA THR A 93 4.93 3.20 -8.66
C THR A 93 4.72 3.29 -10.18
N TYR A 94 5.76 3.09 -10.99
CA TYR A 94 5.75 3.10 -12.45
C TYR A 94 5.63 1.70 -13.07
N MET A 95 5.40 0.65 -12.26
CA MET A 95 5.12 -0.68 -12.79
C MET A 95 3.83 -0.70 -13.62
N ASP A 96 3.84 -1.50 -14.68
CA ASP A 96 2.65 -1.77 -15.49
C ASP A 96 1.60 -2.53 -14.67
N TYR A 97 0.34 -2.15 -14.86
CA TYR A 97 -0.81 -2.80 -14.18
C TYR A 97 -1.20 -4.11 -14.86
N ASN A 98 -0.98 -4.22 -16.17
CA ASN A 98 -1.56 -5.30 -16.98
C ASN A 98 -0.76 -6.60 -17.00
N SER A 99 0.41 -6.63 -16.39
CA SER A 99 1.21 -7.84 -16.39
C SER A 99 1.50 -8.30 -14.97
N SER A 100 0.63 -9.12 -14.42
CA SER A 100 0.84 -9.83 -13.16
C SER A 100 2.14 -10.67 -13.13
N LYS A 101 2.90 -10.69 -14.22
CA LYS A 101 4.12 -11.49 -14.38
C LYS A 101 5.39 -10.67 -14.61
N SER A 102 5.33 -9.43 -15.06
CA SER A 102 6.55 -8.76 -15.51
C SER A 102 7.00 -7.58 -14.66
N ASN A 103 6.12 -6.90 -13.92
CA ASN A 103 6.47 -5.66 -13.22
C ASN A 103 7.34 -4.71 -14.07
N LEU A 104 7.06 -4.65 -15.38
CA LEU A 104 7.75 -3.78 -16.32
C LEU A 104 7.58 -2.32 -15.91
N LEU A 105 8.66 -1.57 -15.89
CA LEU A 105 8.61 -0.13 -15.66
C LEU A 105 8.16 0.58 -16.94
N ILE A 106 7.09 1.38 -16.83
CA ILE A 106 6.46 2.06 -17.97
C ILE A 106 6.25 3.56 -17.72
N LYS A 107 6.10 4.30 -18.80
CA LYS A 107 5.58 5.66 -18.83
C LYS A 107 4.42 5.76 -19.84
N HIS A 108 3.59 6.76 -19.67
CA HIS A 108 2.60 7.13 -20.66
C HIS A 108 3.20 8.18 -21.61
N GLY A 109 3.39 7.79 -22.85
CA GLY A 109 3.84 8.66 -23.93
C GLY A 109 2.69 9.50 -24.52
N LYS A 110 2.93 10.13 -25.67
CA LYS A 110 1.91 10.87 -26.41
C LYS A 110 0.72 9.95 -26.75
N ASN A 111 -0.49 10.47 -26.63
CA ASN A 111 -1.75 9.74 -26.86
C ASN A 111 -1.95 8.54 -25.92
N ASN A 112 -1.48 8.62 -24.69
CA ASN A 112 -1.56 7.54 -23.69
C ASN A 112 -0.92 6.22 -24.11
N LYS A 113 -0.02 6.23 -25.11
CA LYS A 113 0.72 5.05 -25.50
C LYS A 113 1.63 4.61 -24.35
N ILE A 114 1.54 3.35 -23.97
CA ILE A 114 2.41 2.75 -22.96
C ILE A 114 3.78 2.49 -23.58
N GLU A 115 4.83 3.01 -22.97
CA GLU A 115 6.22 2.86 -23.39
C GLU A 115 7.07 2.36 -22.21
N PRO A 116 7.96 1.37 -22.42
CA PRO A 116 8.93 0.97 -21.40
C PRO A 116 9.85 2.14 -21.03
N LEU A 117 10.17 2.24 -19.72
CA LEU A 117 11.20 3.17 -19.26
C LEU A 117 12.57 2.71 -19.73
N ASN A 118 13.33 3.62 -20.32
CA ASN A 118 14.75 3.42 -20.59
C ASN A 118 15.63 4.04 -19.49
N ARG A 119 16.96 3.83 -19.56
CA ARG A 119 17.92 4.36 -18.57
C ARG A 119 17.81 5.88 -18.40
N LYS A 120 17.63 6.64 -19.48
CA LYS A 120 17.51 8.11 -19.43
C LYS A 120 16.23 8.52 -18.71
N ASP A 121 15.10 7.84 -18.99
CA ASP A 121 13.83 8.09 -18.32
C ASP A 121 13.95 7.85 -16.81
N ILE A 122 14.62 6.76 -16.39
CA ILE A 122 14.86 6.46 -14.96
C ILE A 122 15.68 7.58 -14.31
N GLY A 123 16.75 8.04 -14.94
CA GLY A 123 17.57 9.13 -14.43
C GLY A 123 16.79 10.43 -14.24
N GLN A 124 15.93 10.75 -15.22
CA GLN A 124 15.05 11.93 -15.16
C GLN A 124 14.00 11.81 -14.05
N LEU A 125 13.32 10.67 -13.95
CA LEU A 125 12.33 10.42 -12.89
C LEU A 125 12.95 10.51 -11.50
N LEU A 126 14.12 9.91 -11.31
CA LEU A 126 14.82 9.92 -10.03
C LEU A 126 15.49 11.28 -9.72
N ASN A 127 15.55 12.19 -10.70
CA ASN A 127 16.24 13.47 -10.60
C ASN A 127 17.70 13.32 -10.13
N ILE A 128 18.42 12.35 -10.70
CA ILE A 128 19.83 12.06 -10.38
C ILE A 128 20.70 12.09 -11.61
N LYS A 129 21.99 12.45 -11.42
CA LYS A 129 22.98 12.51 -12.48
C LYS A 129 23.49 11.12 -12.85
N ASP A 130 24.07 11.00 -14.06
CA ASP A 130 24.52 9.73 -14.66
C ASP A 130 25.36 8.86 -13.72
N ARG A 131 26.39 9.43 -13.08
CA ARG A 131 27.23 8.68 -12.14
C ARG A 131 26.42 8.10 -10.96
N THR A 132 25.48 8.88 -10.41
CA THR A 132 24.60 8.41 -9.31
C THR A 132 23.60 7.37 -9.82
N LEU A 133 23.15 7.53 -11.06
CA LEU A 133 22.26 6.56 -11.71
C LEU A 133 22.97 5.23 -11.93
N ASP A 134 24.23 5.23 -12.38
CA ASP A 134 25.01 4.00 -12.55
C ASP A 134 25.22 3.27 -11.21
N MET A 135 25.55 4.02 -10.15
CA MET A 135 25.69 3.45 -8.81
C MET A 135 24.35 2.90 -8.29
N PHE A 136 23.26 3.60 -8.51
CA PHE A 136 21.91 3.14 -8.16
C PHE A 136 21.56 1.84 -8.90
N LEU A 137 21.65 1.85 -10.24
CA LEU A 137 21.29 0.67 -11.06
C LEU A 137 22.17 -0.54 -10.71
N LYS A 138 23.47 -0.32 -10.45
CA LYS A 138 24.36 -1.37 -9.98
C LYS A 138 23.87 -1.95 -8.65
N ASN A 139 23.68 -1.12 -7.64
CA ASN A 139 23.32 -1.54 -6.28
C ASN A 139 21.95 -2.27 -6.25
N VAL A 140 20.92 -1.78 -6.95
CA VAL A 140 19.61 -2.43 -6.96
C VAL A 140 19.59 -3.73 -7.77
N LYS A 141 20.45 -3.89 -8.78
CA LYS A 141 20.63 -5.15 -9.52
C LYS A 141 21.39 -6.19 -8.69
N GLU A 142 22.46 -5.80 -8.00
CA GLU A 142 23.22 -6.68 -7.10
C GLU A 142 22.35 -7.22 -5.95
N ASN A 143 21.38 -6.43 -5.50
CA ASN A 143 20.39 -6.81 -4.49
C ASN A 143 19.12 -7.47 -5.07
N ASN A 144 19.10 -7.85 -6.34
CA ASN A 144 17.99 -8.49 -7.02
C ASN A 144 16.64 -7.73 -6.93
N LEU A 145 16.66 -6.41 -6.79
CA LEU A 145 15.44 -5.59 -6.74
C LEU A 145 14.94 -5.18 -8.12
N LEU A 146 15.87 -5.07 -9.05
CA LEU A 146 15.60 -4.65 -10.42
C LEU A 146 16.45 -5.49 -11.37
N PHE A 147 15.87 -5.89 -12.48
CA PHE A 147 16.59 -6.56 -13.56
C PHE A 147 16.33 -5.86 -14.91
N GLU A 148 17.24 -6.09 -15.85
CA GLU A 148 17.18 -5.51 -17.18
C GLU A 148 17.18 -6.62 -18.23
N GLU A 149 16.20 -6.60 -19.12
CA GLU A 149 16.11 -7.48 -20.26
C GLU A 149 15.81 -6.67 -21.51
N LYS A 150 16.59 -6.81 -22.59
CA LYS A 150 16.41 -6.10 -23.87
C LYS A 150 16.28 -4.59 -23.71
N LYS A 151 17.07 -3.98 -22.81
CA LYS A 151 17.03 -2.54 -22.44
C LYS A 151 15.72 -2.09 -21.79
N MET A 152 14.89 -2.99 -21.31
CA MET A 152 13.71 -2.75 -20.52
C MET A 152 14.00 -3.10 -19.06
N TYR A 153 13.40 -2.36 -18.13
CA TYR A 153 13.64 -2.50 -16.68
C TYR A 153 12.40 -3.07 -15.98
N TYR A 154 12.64 -4.02 -15.09
CA TYR A 154 11.60 -4.74 -14.35
C TYR A 154 11.90 -4.72 -12.87
N ILE A 155 10.89 -4.48 -12.04
CA ILE A 155 10.99 -4.66 -10.59
C ILE A 155 10.79 -6.14 -10.25
N ASN A 156 11.60 -6.65 -9.33
CA ASN A 156 11.47 -8.04 -8.90
C ASN A 156 10.11 -8.27 -8.20
N PRO A 157 9.28 -9.20 -8.71
CA PRO A 157 7.95 -9.48 -8.16
C PRO A 157 7.97 -10.10 -6.75
N GLU A 158 9.12 -10.54 -6.24
CA GLU A 158 9.25 -11.00 -4.86
C GLU A 158 9.15 -9.88 -3.83
N TYR A 159 9.45 -8.63 -4.20
CA TYR A 159 9.41 -7.47 -3.30
C TYR A 159 8.19 -6.59 -3.52
N PHE A 160 7.78 -6.43 -4.76
CA PHE A 160 6.68 -5.55 -5.14
C PHE A 160 5.82 -6.20 -6.22
N ALA A 161 4.52 -5.90 -6.19
CA ALA A 161 3.59 -6.27 -7.26
C ALA A 161 2.58 -5.16 -7.53
N LYS A 162 2.03 -5.13 -8.73
CA LYS A 162 0.93 -4.23 -9.09
C LYS A 162 -0.14 -5.03 -9.84
N GLY A 163 -1.39 -4.92 -9.39
CA GLY A 163 -2.51 -5.69 -9.93
C GLY A 163 -3.06 -6.70 -8.95
N ASP A 164 -3.73 -7.74 -9.46
CA ASP A 164 -4.36 -8.77 -8.64
C ASP A 164 -3.30 -9.66 -7.97
N VAL A 165 -3.19 -9.51 -6.67
CA VAL A 165 -2.29 -10.29 -5.83
C VAL A 165 -3.11 -11.38 -5.15
N LYS A 166 -2.80 -12.65 -5.45
CA LYS A 166 -3.45 -13.84 -4.85
C LYS A 166 -2.77 -14.29 -3.55
N PHE A 167 -2.48 -13.35 -2.65
CA PHE A 167 -1.75 -13.66 -1.42
C PHE A 167 -2.55 -13.28 -0.17
N ASN A 168 -2.14 -13.84 0.95
CA ASN A 168 -2.72 -13.55 2.26
C ASN A 168 -2.49 -12.06 2.62
N PRO A 169 -3.53 -11.31 2.99
CA PRO A 169 -3.41 -9.89 3.38
C PRO A 169 -2.42 -9.59 4.51
N SER A 170 -2.11 -10.57 5.35
CA SER A 170 -1.10 -10.44 6.42
C SER A 170 0.35 -10.40 5.91
N GLU A 171 0.59 -10.69 4.63
CA GLU A 171 1.94 -10.79 4.07
C GLU A 171 2.36 -9.53 3.31
N TYR A 172 1.45 -8.59 3.07
CA TYR A 172 1.73 -7.39 2.28
C TYR A 172 1.00 -6.14 2.78
N THR A 173 1.53 -5.01 2.35
CA THR A 173 0.87 -3.70 2.49
C THR A 173 0.68 -3.02 1.14
N ARG A 174 -0.18 -2.00 1.11
CA ARG A 174 -0.43 -1.14 -0.04
C ARG A 174 0.34 0.16 0.13
N LEU A 175 1.22 0.47 -0.82
CA LEU A 175 1.86 1.77 -0.96
C LEU A 175 1.07 2.58 -2.00
N TYR A 176 0.49 3.69 -1.61
CA TYR A 176 -0.35 4.49 -2.51
C TYR A 176 0.48 5.34 -3.46
N ILE A 177 0.17 5.23 -4.76
CA ILE A 177 1.00 5.73 -5.85
C ILE A 177 1.18 7.24 -5.80
N ASN A 178 0.07 7.99 -5.72
CA ASN A 178 0.12 9.46 -5.77
C ASN A 178 0.88 10.03 -4.56
N THR A 179 0.70 9.44 -3.39
CA THR A 179 1.32 9.92 -2.16
C THR A 179 2.80 9.57 -2.08
N VAL A 180 3.20 8.39 -2.53
CA VAL A 180 4.62 8.01 -2.66
C VAL A 180 5.33 8.93 -3.65
N ARG A 181 4.68 9.25 -4.78
CA ARG A 181 5.23 10.17 -5.79
C ARG A 181 5.36 11.59 -5.23
N ASP A 182 4.32 12.11 -4.59
CA ASP A 182 4.37 13.47 -3.99
C ASP A 182 5.48 13.59 -2.95
N LEU A 183 5.63 12.61 -2.05
CA LEU A 183 6.73 12.57 -1.08
C LEU A 183 8.11 12.57 -1.74
N TYR A 184 8.30 11.75 -2.75
CA TYR A 184 9.59 11.63 -3.43
C TYR A 184 9.93 12.90 -4.21
N GLU A 185 9.00 13.41 -5.02
CA GLU A 185 9.20 14.57 -5.91
C GLU A 185 9.45 15.87 -5.14
N ARG A 186 8.88 16.01 -3.93
CA ARG A 186 9.15 17.14 -3.02
C ARG A 186 10.46 16.99 -2.27
N THR A 187 11.07 15.81 -2.26
CA THR A 187 12.29 15.53 -1.51
C THR A 187 13.52 15.71 -2.40
N SER A 188 14.46 16.56 -1.98
CA SER A 188 15.71 16.72 -2.72
C SER A 188 16.53 15.40 -2.73
N PRO A 189 17.33 15.13 -3.77
CA PRO A 189 18.16 13.93 -3.85
C PRO A 189 19.10 13.71 -2.65
N ARG A 190 19.54 14.79 -2.00
CA ARG A 190 20.38 14.74 -0.79
C ARG A 190 19.63 14.21 0.44
N GLN A 191 18.32 14.25 0.42
CA GLN A 191 17.43 13.83 1.51
C GLN A 191 16.78 12.47 1.26
N HIS A 192 17.04 11.80 0.14
CA HIS A 192 16.47 10.48 -0.16
C HIS A 192 16.82 9.44 0.91
N LYS A 193 18.01 9.55 1.57
CA LYS A 193 18.37 8.72 2.72
C LYS A 193 17.38 8.91 3.89
N GLN A 194 17.05 10.15 4.23
CA GLN A 194 16.11 10.43 5.33
C GLN A 194 14.67 10.05 4.97
N LEU A 195 14.27 10.26 3.70
CA LEU A 195 12.97 9.79 3.21
C LEU A 195 12.83 8.26 3.34
N SER A 196 13.91 7.52 3.11
CA SER A 196 13.87 6.06 3.22
C SER A 196 13.52 5.56 4.62
N TYR A 197 13.74 6.33 5.67
CA TYR A 197 13.37 5.94 7.03
C TYR A 197 11.87 5.61 7.15
N ILE A 198 11.01 6.39 6.47
CA ILE A 198 9.56 6.14 6.46
C ILE A 198 9.28 4.75 5.89
N PHE A 199 9.90 4.43 4.77
CA PHE A 199 9.67 3.16 4.07
C PHE A 199 10.29 1.96 4.80
N GLN A 200 11.44 2.14 5.47
CA GLN A 200 12.06 1.11 6.30
C GLN A 200 11.21 0.74 7.53
N LEU A 201 10.37 1.66 7.99
CA LEU A 201 9.46 1.42 9.10
C LEU A 201 8.20 0.65 8.71
N VAL A 202 7.90 0.50 7.41
CA VAL A 202 6.68 -0.15 6.93
C VAL A 202 6.49 -1.57 7.48
N PRO A 203 7.53 -2.45 7.59
CA PRO A 203 7.36 -3.77 8.18
C PRO A 203 7.04 -3.78 9.68
N LYS A 204 7.16 -2.64 10.36
CA LYS A 204 6.86 -2.46 11.79
C LYS A 204 5.51 -1.79 12.04
N LEU A 205 4.71 -1.59 10.99
CA LEU A 205 3.38 -1.03 11.11
C LEU A 205 2.38 -2.08 11.54
N HIS A 206 1.62 -1.79 12.59
CA HIS A 206 0.45 -2.57 12.93
C HIS A 206 -0.56 -2.54 11.76
N TYR A 207 -0.98 -3.71 11.30
CA TYR A 207 -1.72 -3.87 10.04
C TYR A 207 -3.05 -3.11 9.97
N GLU A 208 -3.71 -2.86 11.10
CA GLU A 208 -4.97 -2.10 11.14
C GLU A 208 -4.79 -0.62 11.51
N THR A 209 -3.91 -0.32 12.48
CA THR A 209 -3.84 1.02 13.08
C THR A 209 -2.70 1.89 12.59
N ASN A 210 -1.79 1.35 11.77
CA ASN A 210 -0.56 2.02 11.33
C ASN A 210 0.34 2.54 12.47
N ILE A 211 0.16 2.06 13.69
CA ILE A 211 1.06 2.33 14.81
C ILE A 211 2.35 1.55 14.60
N LEU A 212 3.50 2.17 14.82
CA LEU A 212 4.78 1.47 14.87
C LEU A 212 4.88 0.60 16.11
N CYS A 213 5.12 -0.71 15.93
CA CYS A 213 5.11 -1.68 17.02
C CYS A 213 6.08 -2.85 16.76
N HIS A 214 6.37 -3.60 17.83
CA HIS A 214 7.22 -4.81 17.79
C HIS A 214 6.46 -6.04 17.28
N ASN A 215 5.12 -6.04 17.38
CA ASN A 215 4.23 -7.13 17.01
C ASN A 215 3.15 -6.68 15.99
N PRO A 216 3.54 -6.44 14.72
CA PRO A 216 2.65 -5.83 13.70
C PRO A 216 1.35 -6.59 13.40
N TYR A 217 1.32 -7.89 13.70
CA TYR A 217 0.19 -8.78 13.40
C TYR A 217 -0.67 -9.11 14.63
N GLU A 218 -0.48 -8.38 15.73
CA GLU A 218 -1.29 -8.57 16.94
C GLU A 218 -2.74 -8.20 16.66
N THR A 219 -3.66 -9.06 17.04
CA THR A 219 -5.10 -8.83 16.85
C THR A 219 -5.76 -8.15 18.03
N ASP A 220 -5.22 -8.33 19.23
CA ASP A 220 -5.66 -7.64 20.44
C ASP A 220 -4.92 -6.30 20.56
N LEU A 221 -5.63 -5.21 20.32
CA LEU A 221 -5.08 -3.86 20.36
C LEU A 221 -4.50 -3.50 21.73
N SER A 222 -4.97 -4.14 22.82
CA SER A 222 -4.43 -3.95 24.17
C SER A 222 -3.03 -4.55 24.35
N GLN A 223 -2.66 -5.52 23.51
CA GLN A 223 -1.37 -6.22 23.52
C GLN A 223 -0.37 -5.66 22.51
N VAL A 224 -0.74 -4.63 21.75
CA VAL A 224 0.16 -3.99 20.79
C VAL A 224 1.33 -3.32 21.51
N LYS A 225 2.54 -3.84 21.28
CA LYS A 225 3.80 -3.36 21.88
C LYS A 225 4.35 -2.21 21.04
N LYS A 226 3.96 -0.99 21.37
CA LYS A 226 4.32 0.23 20.64
C LYS A 226 5.84 0.47 20.69
N MET A 227 6.41 0.92 19.56
CA MET A 227 7.80 1.33 19.48
C MET A 227 7.96 2.78 19.89
N ASN A 228 8.89 3.06 20.79
CA ASN A 228 9.33 4.41 21.11
C ASN A 228 10.46 4.88 20.17
N LEU A 229 10.94 6.10 20.32
CA LEU A 229 11.97 6.66 19.45
C LEU A 229 13.31 5.91 19.51
N LYS A 230 13.67 5.30 20.64
CA LYS A 230 14.91 4.50 20.77
C LYS A 230 14.76 3.18 20.01
N ASP A 231 13.60 2.53 20.08
CA ASP A 231 13.31 1.31 19.33
C ASP A 231 13.40 1.55 17.82
N ILE A 232 12.80 2.69 17.38
CA ILE A 232 12.87 3.13 15.97
C ILE A 232 14.31 3.40 15.55
N ALA A 233 15.10 4.09 16.38
CA ALA A 233 16.50 4.36 16.09
C ALA A 233 17.32 3.06 15.98
N GLY A 234 17.09 2.11 16.88
CA GLY A 234 17.70 0.78 16.82
C GLY A 234 17.35 0.04 15.53
N TRP A 235 16.09 0.06 15.12
CA TRP A 235 15.65 -0.55 13.86
C TRP A 235 16.30 0.10 12.63
N LEU A 236 16.42 1.43 12.63
CA LEU A 236 17.04 2.19 11.54
C LEU A 236 18.58 2.23 11.58
N ASN A 237 19.21 1.52 12.52
CA ASN A 237 20.65 1.54 12.78
C ASN A 237 21.21 2.98 12.95
N VAL A 238 20.45 3.82 13.66
CA VAL A 238 20.89 5.15 14.05
C VAL A 238 21.47 5.09 15.46
N ASN A 239 22.73 5.51 15.59
CA ASN A 239 23.38 5.54 16.91
C ASN A 239 22.65 6.51 17.86
N THR A 240 22.25 6.00 19.03
CA THR A 240 21.51 6.72 20.07
C THR A 240 22.34 7.14 21.28
N ASP A 241 23.67 6.88 21.28
CA ASP A 241 24.54 7.26 22.37
C ASP A 241 24.62 8.79 22.56
N ASP A 242 24.32 9.54 21.50
CA ASP A 242 24.18 10.98 21.53
C ASP A 242 22.71 11.41 21.39
N ASN A 243 22.22 12.15 22.39
CA ASN A 243 20.88 12.76 22.36
C ASN A 243 20.62 13.64 21.13
N LYS A 244 21.68 14.21 20.52
CA LYS A 244 21.58 15.00 19.29
C LYS A 244 21.12 14.14 18.10
N ASN A 245 21.61 12.90 18.00
CA ASN A 245 21.23 11.98 16.93
C ASN A 245 19.74 11.58 17.05
N THR A 246 19.28 11.31 18.27
CA THR A 246 17.89 10.98 18.55
C THR A 246 16.95 12.14 18.23
N THR A 247 17.33 13.35 18.63
CA THR A 247 16.58 14.58 18.31
C THR A 247 16.54 14.84 16.80
N ARG A 248 17.67 14.63 16.10
CA ARG A 248 17.75 14.75 14.65
C ARG A 248 16.90 13.73 13.95
N LEU A 249 16.93 12.46 14.36
CA LEU A 249 16.09 11.41 13.83
C LEU A 249 14.60 11.78 13.94
N LYS A 250 14.16 12.21 15.13
CA LYS A 250 12.78 12.68 15.33
C LYS A 250 12.38 13.77 14.34
N LYS A 251 13.24 14.79 14.15
CA LYS A 251 13.01 15.86 13.17
C LYS A 251 12.96 15.31 11.75
N ASP A 252 13.85 14.38 11.41
CA ASP A 252 13.90 13.76 10.07
C ASP A 252 12.65 12.93 9.78
N LEU A 253 12.08 12.25 10.77
CA LEU A 253 10.85 11.49 10.62
C LEU A 253 9.61 12.40 10.48
N LEU A 254 9.53 13.48 11.23
CA LEU A 254 8.34 14.33 11.32
C LEU A 254 8.28 15.45 10.28
N LYS A 255 9.31 15.66 9.45
CA LYS A 255 9.35 16.77 8.49
C LYS A 255 8.58 16.54 7.19
N TYR A 256 8.33 15.27 6.82
CA TYR A 256 7.71 14.93 5.55
C TYR A 256 6.19 15.07 5.61
N TYR A 257 5.62 15.60 4.55
CA TYR A 257 4.18 15.80 4.43
C TYR A 257 3.71 15.64 2.98
N LEU A 258 2.45 15.32 2.82
CA LEU A 258 1.70 15.31 1.57
C LEU A 258 0.92 16.62 1.43
N MET A 259 0.65 17.05 0.20
CA MET A 259 -0.28 18.14 -0.04
C MET A 259 -1.60 17.58 -0.58
N ARG A 260 -2.69 17.77 0.16
CA ARG A 260 -4.04 17.42 -0.28
C ARG A 260 -4.97 18.60 -0.09
N ASN A 261 -5.68 18.98 -1.14
CA ASN A 261 -6.63 20.10 -1.12
C ASN A 261 -6.05 21.42 -0.56
N GLY A 262 -4.73 21.62 -0.72
CA GLY A 262 -4.03 22.80 -0.21
C GLY A 262 -3.52 22.67 1.23
N GLU A 263 -3.81 21.56 1.92
CA GLU A 263 -3.41 21.30 3.29
C GLU A 263 -2.23 20.32 3.39
N LYS A 264 -1.46 20.45 4.49
CA LYS A 264 -0.33 19.57 4.79
C LYS A 264 -0.78 18.39 5.64
N HIS A 265 -0.65 17.19 5.09
CA HIS A 265 -0.84 15.95 5.83
C HIS A 265 0.52 15.33 6.12
N TYR A 266 0.94 15.34 7.38
CA TYR A 266 2.25 14.81 7.74
C TYR A 266 2.35 13.30 7.51
N ALA A 267 3.54 12.84 7.10
CA ALA A 267 3.79 11.43 6.82
C ALA A 267 3.81 10.56 8.09
N LEU A 268 4.34 11.11 9.18
CA LEU A 268 4.32 10.50 10.50
C LEU A 268 3.79 11.48 11.52
N LYS A 269 3.12 10.96 12.54
CA LYS A 269 2.73 11.69 13.73
C LYS A 269 3.34 11.05 14.97
N TYR A 270 3.82 11.89 15.86
CA TYR A 270 4.27 11.51 17.19
C TYR A 270 3.14 11.78 18.18
N VAL A 271 2.68 10.74 18.86
CA VAL A 271 1.57 10.77 19.79
C VAL A 271 2.09 10.56 21.20
N ILE A 272 1.65 11.40 22.13
CA ILE A 272 1.93 11.26 23.56
C ILE A 272 0.59 11.08 24.27
N VAL A 273 0.44 9.98 24.98
CA VAL A 273 -0.71 9.71 25.84
C VAL A 273 -0.26 9.81 27.29
N GLN A 274 -0.81 10.79 28.01
CA GLN A 274 -0.54 10.98 29.43
C GLN A 274 -1.73 10.48 30.25
N SER A 275 -1.44 9.61 31.21
CA SER A 275 -2.37 9.22 32.26
C SER A 275 -1.86 9.73 33.63
N SER A 276 -2.66 9.58 34.67
CA SER A 276 -2.22 9.94 36.02
C SER A 276 -0.99 9.16 36.52
N THR A 277 -0.72 8.00 35.92
CA THR A 277 0.33 7.07 36.41
C THR A 277 1.42 6.80 35.36
N SER A 278 1.22 7.14 34.09
CA SER A 278 2.15 6.81 33.03
C SER A 278 2.08 7.77 31.84
N THR A 279 3.19 7.90 31.15
CA THR A 279 3.26 8.55 29.83
C THR A 279 3.70 7.51 28.83
N ILE A 280 2.92 7.33 27.77
CA ILE A 280 3.23 6.43 26.65
C ILE A 280 3.39 7.30 25.41
N ASP A 281 4.49 7.13 24.70
CA ASP A 281 4.72 7.79 23.42
C ASP A 281 4.88 6.76 22.29
N TYR A 282 4.40 7.10 21.10
CA TYR A 282 4.49 6.24 19.93
C TYR A 282 4.34 7.03 18.64
N PHE A 283 4.60 6.36 17.53
CA PHE A 283 4.46 6.94 16.20
C PHE A 283 3.39 6.22 15.38
N VAL A 284 2.70 7.00 14.56
CA VAL A 284 1.71 6.52 13.59
C VAL A 284 2.11 7.00 12.22
N VAL A 285 2.10 6.10 11.23
CA VAL A 285 2.33 6.45 9.82
C VAL A 285 1.00 6.75 9.16
N ASN A 286 0.99 7.79 8.34
CA ASN A 286 -0.22 8.21 7.64
C ASN A 286 -0.74 7.09 6.71
N PRO A 287 -1.99 6.62 6.90
CA PRO A 287 -2.60 5.59 6.05
C PRO A 287 -2.75 5.99 4.59
N GLU A 288 -2.68 7.28 4.25
CA GLU A 288 -2.67 7.74 2.86
C GLU A 288 -1.36 7.40 2.13
N ILE A 289 -0.29 7.04 2.84
CA ILE A 289 0.98 6.61 2.25
C ILE A 289 1.02 5.10 2.12
N VAL A 290 0.66 4.41 3.21
CA VAL A 290 0.76 2.96 3.34
C VAL A 290 -0.34 2.43 4.24
N TRP A 291 -1.00 1.35 3.82
CA TRP A 291 -2.01 0.69 4.63
C TRP A 291 -2.20 -0.78 4.27
N ALA A 292 -2.18 -1.64 5.27
CA ALA A 292 -2.38 -3.08 5.12
C ALA A 292 -3.83 -3.50 5.41
N GLY A 293 -4.54 -2.78 6.26
CA GLY A 293 -5.87 -3.12 6.77
C GLY A 293 -6.97 -3.15 5.71
N ASN A 294 -8.14 -3.57 6.13
CA ASN A 294 -9.32 -3.69 5.27
C ASN A 294 -10.51 -2.79 5.71
N ASN A 295 -10.45 -2.24 6.93
CA ASN A 295 -11.53 -1.42 7.47
C ASN A 295 -11.35 0.06 7.08
N ILE A 296 -12.10 0.49 6.07
CA ILE A 296 -12.02 1.88 5.55
C ILE A 296 -12.56 2.91 6.54
N GLU A 297 -13.52 2.57 7.39
CA GLU A 297 -14.04 3.47 8.42
C GLU A 297 -12.93 3.82 9.42
N GLN A 298 -12.21 2.81 9.90
CA GLN A 298 -11.08 2.99 10.81
C GLN A 298 -9.96 3.83 10.20
N VAL A 299 -9.64 3.63 8.91
CA VAL A 299 -8.65 4.45 8.21
C VAL A 299 -9.04 5.91 8.18
N LYS A 300 -10.29 6.21 7.85
CA LYS A 300 -10.81 7.58 7.82
C LYS A 300 -10.74 8.23 9.21
N GLU A 301 -11.08 7.48 10.26
CA GLU A 301 -10.95 7.96 11.64
C GLU A 301 -9.49 8.25 12.01
N ILE A 302 -8.55 7.36 11.67
CA ILE A 302 -7.12 7.59 11.93
C ILE A 302 -6.64 8.85 11.21
N VAL A 303 -6.99 9.01 9.94
CA VAL A 303 -6.60 10.19 9.17
C VAL A 303 -7.22 11.46 9.75
N GLN A 304 -8.50 11.44 10.04
CA GLN A 304 -9.23 12.60 10.56
C GLN A 304 -8.74 13.00 11.95
N LEU A 305 -8.60 12.06 12.87
CA LEU A 305 -8.24 12.35 14.26
C LEU A 305 -6.75 12.67 14.43
N GLN A 306 -5.89 12.11 13.61
CA GLN A 306 -4.45 12.21 13.82
C GLN A 306 -3.71 13.07 12.80
N PHE A 307 -4.23 13.21 11.58
CA PHE A 307 -3.52 13.89 10.50
C PHE A 307 -4.21 15.16 10.00
N PHE A 308 -5.51 15.32 10.25
CA PHE A 308 -6.22 16.59 10.15
C PHE A 308 -6.20 17.26 11.53
N GLN A 309 -5.24 18.09 11.82
CA GLN A 309 -5.35 19.05 12.91
C GLN A 309 -5.51 20.43 12.32
N ASP A 310 -6.63 21.06 12.65
CA ASP A 310 -6.78 22.51 12.54
C ASP A 310 -5.60 23.19 13.23
N GLU A 311 -5.03 24.22 12.59
CA GLU A 311 -3.98 25.10 13.17
C GLU A 311 -4.48 25.89 14.40
N THR A 312 -5.58 25.52 15.02
CA THR A 312 -6.24 26.23 16.13
C THR A 312 -5.68 25.88 17.52
N SER A 313 -4.58 25.14 17.60
CA SER A 313 -3.88 24.88 18.87
C SER A 313 -2.48 25.51 18.83
N LYS A 314 -2.43 26.82 18.87
CA LYS A 314 -1.24 27.58 19.28
C LYS A 314 -1.38 27.98 20.72
#